data_fdf717854f28e449b36b9b1b84cc4e90
#
_entry.id   fdf717854f28e449b36b9b1b84cc4e90
#
_cell.length_a   1.000
_cell.length_b   1.000
_cell.length_c   1.000
_cell.angle_alpha   90.00
_cell.angle_beta   90.00
_cell.angle_gamma   90.00
#
_symmetry.space_group_name_H-M   'P 1'
#
loop_
_entity.id
_entity.type
_entity.pdbx_description
1 polymer ?
#
loop_
_entity_poly.entity_id
_entity_poly.type
_entity_poly.pdbx_seq_one_letter_code
_entity_poly.pdbx_strand_id
1 'polypeptide(L)'
;LVSGVYCFDKNDKNIKVTNTKADKNLITTVITKNKAVQYGLDGIVFDKEGNLYVGNFGDGTIHRITFDGTGKVIGNDIWAQDPSQLRTTDGMCIDDNGNIWVADFSENAVARIDKNGRIQRIAQSPDCDGSDGGLDQPGEPIVWNGQVIVSCFDIVTGPDKVNTGHDKPFTLAKLQLN
;
A
#
# COMPACT_ATOMS: atom_id res chain seq x y z
N LEU A 1 -3.10 9.23 -14.11
CA LEU A 1 -3.37 9.99 -12.89
C LEU A 1 -2.05 10.48 -12.29
N VAL A 2 -2.02 11.67 -11.70
CA VAL A 2 -0.88 12.17 -10.93
C VAL A 2 -1.30 12.29 -9.47
N SER A 3 -0.55 11.66 -8.57
CA SER A 3 -0.76 11.72 -7.14
C SER A 3 0.43 12.36 -6.44
N GLY A 4 0.18 13.07 -5.34
CA GLY A 4 1.20 13.78 -4.57
C GLY A 4 1.47 13.15 -3.21
N VAL A 5 2.71 13.15 -2.78
CA VAL A 5 3.11 12.92 -1.41
C VAL A 5 3.32 14.26 -0.73
N TYR A 6 2.66 14.47 0.38
CA TYR A 6 2.69 15.74 1.13
C TYR A 6 3.32 15.54 2.50
N CYS A 7 4.03 16.55 2.97
CA CYS A 7 4.61 16.58 4.30
C CYS A 7 4.11 17.82 5.06
N PHE A 8 3.66 17.62 6.28
CA PHE A 8 3.15 18.68 7.16
C PHE A 8 3.91 18.65 8.50
N ASP A 9 4.15 19.82 9.09
CA ASP A 9 4.60 19.86 10.48
C ASP A 9 3.47 19.40 11.41
N LYS A 10 3.80 18.60 12.42
CA LYS A 10 2.80 18.07 13.39
C LYS A 10 2.04 19.16 14.16
N ASN A 11 2.56 20.39 14.19
CA ASN A 11 1.92 21.54 14.85
C ASN A 11 1.14 22.41 13.87
N ASP A 12 1.20 22.16 12.56
CA ASP A 12 0.45 22.90 11.56
C ASP A 12 -1.05 22.80 11.81
N LYS A 13 -1.76 23.89 11.60
CA LYS A 13 -3.22 23.96 11.75
C LYS A 13 -3.85 24.63 10.54
N ASN A 14 -5.06 24.22 10.20
CA ASN A 14 -5.85 24.82 9.11
C ASN A 14 -5.11 24.84 7.77
N ILE A 15 -4.39 23.74 7.46
CA ILE A 15 -3.61 23.62 6.24
C ILE A 15 -4.55 23.58 5.03
N LYS A 16 -4.24 24.39 4.03
CA LYS A 16 -4.93 24.37 2.73
C LYS A 16 -4.01 23.75 1.69
N VAL A 17 -4.38 22.56 1.23
CA VAL A 17 -3.72 21.90 0.09
C VAL A 17 -4.28 22.50 -1.21
N THR A 18 -3.40 22.87 -2.12
CA THR A 18 -3.79 23.56 -3.37
C THR A 18 -3.91 22.62 -4.57
N ASN A 19 -3.46 21.37 -4.46
CA ASN A 19 -3.40 20.38 -5.55
C ASN A 19 -2.60 20.86 -6.77
N THR A 20 -1.62 21.73 -6.56
CA THR A 20 -0.73 22.23 -7.60
C THR A 20 0.71 21.87 -7.31
N LYS A 21 1.56 21.83 -8.35
CA LYS A 21 3.00 21.61 -8.18
C LYS A 21 3.71 22.71 -7.37
N ALA A 22 3.06 23.84 -7.16
CA ALA A 22 3.57 24.96 -6.36
C ALA A 22 3.16 24.87 -4.89
N ASP A 23 2.44 23.81 -4.48
CA ASP A 23 2.09 23.62 -3.08
C ASP A 23 3.36 23.39 -2.25
N LYS A 24 3.53 24.22 -1.21
CA LYS A 24 4.73 24.17 -0.35
C LYS A 24 4.89 22.86 0.41
N ASN A 25 3.80 22.14 0.63
CA ASN A 25 3.78 20.88 1.36
C ASN A 25 3.97 19.67 0.44
N LEU A 26 3.91 19.86 -0.88
CA LEU A 26 4.14 18.78 -1.84
C LEU A 26 5.62 18.46 -1.93
N ILE A 27 6.01 17.25 -1.55
CA ILE A 27 7.42 16.83 -1.60
C ILE A 27 7.79 16.08 -2.88
N THR A 28 6.86 15.30 -3.44
CA THR A 28 7.07 14.61 -4.72
C THR A 28 5.74 14.18 -5.33
N THR A 29 5.77 13.73 -6.59
CA THR A 29 4.61 13.18 -7.29
C THR A 29 4.93 11.84 -7.93
N VAL A 30 3.93 10.98 -8.06
CA VAL A 30 3.98 9.71 -8.78
C VAL A 30 2.88 9.69 -9.83
N ILE A 31 3.15 9.06 -10.97
CA ILE A 31 2.20 8.92 -12.08
C ILE A 31 1.71 7.48 -12.12
N THR A 32 0.40 7.28 -11.99
CA THR A 32 -0.27 6.02 -12.32
C THR A 32 -0.45 5.93 -13.83
N LYS A 33 0.19 4.93 -14.45
CA LYS A 33 0.19 4.72 -15.91
C LYS A 33 -0.96 3.82 -16.38
N ASN A 34 -1.42 2.91 -15.52
CA ASN A 34 -2.50 2.00 -15.82
C ASN A 34 -3.81 2.76 -16.07
N LYS A 35 -4.24 2.77 -17.33
CA LYS A 35 -5.45 3.51 -17.75
C LYS A 35 -6.75 2.87 -17.29
N ALA A 36 -6.74 1.57 -17.01
CA ALA A 36 -7.93 0.83 -16.56
C ALA A 36 -8.16 1.03 -15.05
N VAL A 37 -7.07 1.22 -14.27
CA VAL A 37 -7.14 1.38 -12.82
C VAL A 37 -6.50 2.72 -12.44
N GLN A 38 -7.31 3.77 -12.40
CA GLN A 38 -6.87 5.16 -12.17
C GLN A 38 -7.01 5.55 -10.69
N TYR A 39 -6.57 4.65 -9.79
CA TYR A 39 -6.33 4.96 -8.39
C TYR A 39 -4.87 5.31 -8.19
N GLY A 40 -4.59 6.26 -7.31
CA GLY A 40 -3.26 6.83 -7.13
C GLY A 40 -2.42 6.15 -6.05
N LEU A 41 -1.74 6.97 -5.26
CA LEU A 41 -0.91 6.49 -4.16
C LEU A 41 -1.77 6.00 -3.00
N ASP A 42 -1.40 4.83 -2.49
CA ASP A 42 -1.99 4.22 -1.31
C ASP A 42 -0.94 3.42 -0.54
N GLY A 43 -1.01 3.48 0.80
CA GLY A 43 0.01 2.92 1.67
C GLY A 43 1.32 3.71 1.69
N ILE A 44 1.86 3.94 2.88
CA ILE A 44 3.08 4.73 3.08
C ILE A 44 3.81 4.27 4.36
N VAL A 45 5.11 3.98 4.27
CA VAL A 45 5.94 3.59 5.41
C VAL A 45 7.35 4.13 5.28
N PHE A 46 8.00 4.37 6.42
CA PHE A 46 9.45 4.64 6.49
C PHE A 46 10.21 3.40 6.92
N ASP A 47 11.40 3.18 6.35
CA ASP A 47 12.38 2.28 6.92
C ASP A 47 13.23 2.95 8.02
N LYS A 48 14.10 2.16 8.66
CA LYS A 48 14.99 2.65 9.73
C LYS A 48 16.11 3.57 9.20
N GLU A 49 16.39 3.52 7.92
CA GLU A 49 17.36 4.35 7.22
C GLU A 49 16.77 5.71 6.77
N GLY A 50 15.46 5.90 6.93
CA GLY A 50 14.76 7.12 6.57
C GLY A 50 14.32 7.19 5.10
N ASN A 51 14.33 6.08 4.37
CA ASN A 51 13.72 6.01 3.06
C ASN A 51 12.20 5.86 3.21
N LEU A 52 11.45 6.57 2.39
CA LEU A 52 9.99 6.50 2.34
C LEU A 52 9.56 5.56 1.21
N TYR A 53 8.72 4.59 1.53
CA TYR A 53 8.10 3.72 0.55
C TYR A 53 6.63 4.08 0.39
N VAL A 54 6.18 4.16 -0.86
CA VAL A 54 4.81 4.55 -1.20
C VAL A 54 4.27 3.61 -2.27
N GLY A 55 3.10 3.05 -2.01
CA GLY A 55 2.39 2.21 -2.97
C GLY A 55 1.72 3.05 -4.05
N ASN A 56 1.75 2.59 -5.31
CA ASN A 56 0.94 3.12 -6.40
C ASN A 56 -0.11 2.07 -6.75
N PHE A 57 -1.31 2.25 -6.25
CA PHE A 57 -2.40 1.28 -6.33
C PHE A 57 -2.64 0.78 -7.76
N GLY A 58 -2.85 1.70 -8.69
CA GLY A 58 -3.24 1.34 -10.05
C GLY A 58 -2.17 0.61 -10.87
N ASP A 59 -0.90 0.83 -10.55
CA ASP A 59 0.22 0.20 -11.25
C ASP A 59 0.78 -1.02 -10.50
N GLY A 60 0.37 -1.27 -9.25
CA GLY A 60 0.91 -2.34 -8.41
C GLY A 60 2.41 -2.20 -8.16
N THR A 61 2.89 -0.96 -8.00
CA THR A 61 4.32 -0.66 -7.81
C THR A 61 4.58 -0.02 -6.46
N ILE A 62 5.76 -0.28 -5.91
CA ILE A 62 6.27 0.43 -4.72
C ILE A 62 7.36 1.37 -5.17
N HIS A 63 7.19 2.65 -4.87
CA HIS A 63 8.19 3.68 -5.05
C HIS A 63 9.03 3.84 -3.79
N ARG A 64 10.35 3.98 -3.96
CA ARG A 64 11.25 4.40 -2.89
C ARG A 64 11.65 5.85 -3.09
N ILE A 65 11.38 6.66 -2.09
CA ILE A 65 11.69 8.09 -2.06
C ILE A 65 12.83 8.28 -1.06
N THR A 66 13.91 8.88 -1.50
CA THR A 66 15.11 9.14 -0.69
C THR A 66 15.31 10.62 -0.47
N PHE A 67 15.91 10.96 0.67
CA PHE A 67 16.08 12.34 1.10
C PHE A 67 17.56 12.66 1.39
N ASP A 68 17.95 13.90 1.21
CA ASP A 68 19.23 14.41 1.71
C ASP A 68 19.14 14.77 3.22
N GLY A 69 20.27 15.19 3.78
CA GLY A 69 20.35 15.57 5.21
C GLY A 69 19.49 16.78 5.60
N THR A 70 18.87 17.47 4.65
CA THR A 70 17.94 18.58 4.89
C THR A 70 16.46 18.16 4.78
N GLY A 71 16.19 16.91 4.43
CA GLY A 71 14.86 16.40 4.18
C GLY A 71 14.32 16.66 2.77
N LYS A 72 15.17 17.15 1.85
CA LYS A 72 14.80 17.34 0.46
C LYS A 72 14.87 16.01 -0.30
N VAL A 73 13.84 15.73 -1.13
CA VAL A 73 13.82 14.54 -2.00
C VAL A 73 14.96 14.61 -3.02
N ILE A 74 15.77 13.55 -3.08
CA ILE A 74 16.87 13.35 -4.02
C ILE A 74 16.68 12.14 -4.94
N GLY A 75 15.71 11.27 -4.66
CA GLY A 75 15.34 10.14 -5.50
C GLY A 75 13.86 9.79 -5.35
N ASN A 76 13.25 9.29 -6.43
CA ASN A 76 11.89 8.75 -6.46
C ASN A 76 11.84 7.72 -7.60
N ASP A 77 12.08 6.47 -7.27
CA ASP A 77 12.22 5.38 -8.22
C ASP A 77 11.27 4.24 -7.91
N ILE A 78 10.82 3.51 -8.93
CA ILE A 78 10.14 2.22 -8.72
C ILE A 78 11.17 1.27 -8.11
N TRP A 79 10.95 0.90 -6.85
CA TRP A 79 11.82 0.00 -6.12
C TRP A 79 11.42 -1.45 -6.23
N ALA A 80 10.10 -1.73 -6.28
CA ALA A 80 9.58 -3.08 -6.41
C ALA A 80 8.38 -3.09 -7.35
N GLN A 81 8.35 -4.09 -8.25
CA GLN A 81 7.25 -4.36 -9.16
C GLN A 81 7.30 -5.83 -9.60
N ASP A 82 6.22 -6.55 -9.38
CA ASP A 82 5.98 -7.89 -9.95
C ASP A 82 4.46 -8.11 -10.03
N PRO A 83 3.83 -7.89 -11.19
CA PRO A 83 2.37 -8.00 -11.33
C PRO A 83 1.83 -9.42 -11.17
N SER A 84 2.70 -10.45 -11.13
CA SER A 84 2.29 -11.82 -10.81
C SER A 84 2.16 -12.07 -9.31
N GLN A 85 2.80 -11.23 -8.47
CA GLN A 85 2.85 -11.35 -7.03
C GLN A 85 2.10 -10.23 -6.30
N LEU A 86 1.97 -9.04 -6.92
CA LEU A 86 1.31 -7.86 -6.37
C LEU A 86 0.67 -7.08 -7.52
N ARG A 87 -0.64 -7.05 -7.55
CA ARG A 87 -1.39 -6.41 -8.64
C ARG A 87 -1.84 -4.99 -8.29
N THR A 88 -2.24 -4.79 -7.05
CA THR A 88 -2.58 -3.47 -6.52
C THR A 88 -1.92 -3.27 -5.16
N THR A 89 -1.77 -2.02 -4.74
CA THR A 89 -1.27 -1.69 -3.40
C THR A 89 -2.36 -0.95 -2.64
N ASP A 90 -2.77 -1.45 -1.49
CA ASP A 90 -3.55 -0.70 -0.52
C ASP A 90 -2.62 -0.37 0.66
N GLY A 91 -3.05 -0.45 1.87
CA GLY A 91 -2.23 -0.18 3.02
C GLY A 91 -0.99 -1.07 3.14
N MET A 92 0.02 -0.60 3.85
CA MET A 92 1.26 -1.33 4.07
C MET A 92 1.89 -1.03 5.42
N CYS A 93 2.60 -2.01 5.95
CA CYS A 93 3.46 -1.84 7.13
C CYS A 93 4.85 -2.42 6.90
N ILE A 94 5.79 -2.07 7.78
CA ILE A 94 7.14 -2.62 7.77
C ILE A 94 7.39 -3.42 9.05
N ASP A 95 7.99 -4.61 8.95
CA ASP A 95 8.35 -5.43 10.10
C ASP A 95 9.74 -5.08 10.66
N ASP A 96 10.07 -5.67 11.81
CA ASP A 96 11.38 -5.43 12.47
C ASP A 96 12.58 -5.90 11.64
N ASN A 97 12.36 -6.82 10.71
CA ASN A 97 13.36 -7.32 9.77
C ASN A 97 13.50 -6.42 8.53
N GLY A 98 12.66 -5.38 8.39
CA GLY A 98 12.64 -4.45 7.26
C GLY A 98 11.96 -5.01 6.02
N ASN A 99 11.12 -6.04 6.15
CA ASN A 99 10.23 -6.44 5.07
C ASN A 99 8.99 -5.55 5.08
N ILE A 100 8.51 -5.19 3.90
CA ILE A 100 7.25 -4.46 3.73
C ILE A 100 6.15 -5.48 3.44
N TRP A 101 5.06 -5.38 4.20
CA TRP A 101 3.83 -6.14 4.02
C TRP A 101 2.80 -5.25 3.36
N VAL A 102 2.17 -5.72 2.29
CA VAL A 102 1.26 -4.94 1.45
C VAL A 102 -0.04 -5.69 1.26
N ALA A 103 -1.15 -5.02 1.44
CA ALA A 103 -2.46 -5.53 1.04
C ALA A 103 -2.61 -5.42 -0.48
N ASP A 104 -2.87 -6.54 -1.15
CA ASP A 104 -3.24 -6.59 -2.56
C ASP A 104 -4.77 -6.66 -2.66
N PHE A 105 -5.37 -5.48 -2.66
CA PHE A 105 -6.81 -5.30 -2.59
C PHE A 105 -7.58 -6.05 -3.68
N SER A 106 -7.09 -5.98 -4.92
CA SER A 106 -7.79 -6.58 -6.05
C SER A 106 -7.77 -8.10 -6.06
N GLU A 107 -6.79 -8.70 -5.38
CA GLU A 107 -6.50 -10.13 -5.46
C GLU A 107 -6.90 -10.88 -4.19
N ASN A 108 -7.55 -10.24 -3.23
CA ASN A 108 -7.80 -10.82 -1.90
C ASN A 108 -6.52 -11.43 -1.31
N ALA A 109 -5.42 -10.68 -1.37
CA ALA A 109 -4.09 -11.20 -1.06
C ALA A 109 -3.26 -10.27 -0.18
N VAL A 110 -2.22 -10.85 0.43
CA VAL A 110 -1.16 -10.11 1.12
C VAL A 110 0.18 -10.52 0.52
N ALA A 111 0.98 -9.55 0.16
CA ALA A 111 2.34 -9.73 -0.32
C ALA A 111 3.36 -9.24 0.72
N ARG A 112 4.54 -9.86 0.70
CA ARG A 112 5.73 -9.42 1.43
C ARG A 112 6.81 -9.03 0.45
N ILE A 113 7.48 -7.92 0.72
CA ILE A 113 8.60 -7.42 -0.09
C ILE A 113 9.84 -7.41 0.79
N ASP A 114 10.88 -8.13 0.39
CA ASP A 114 12.14 -8.16 1.13
C ASP A 114 12.99 -6.89 0.91
N LYS A 115 14.08 -6.74 1.66
CA LYS A 115 14.98 -5.57 1.57
C LYS A 115 15.59 -5.33 0.18
N ASN A 116 15.55 -6.33 -0.70
CA ASN A 116 16.08 -6.24 -2.06
C ASN A 116 14.98 -5.89 -3.08
N GLY A 117 13.73 -5.67 -2.62
CA GLY A 117 12.60 -5.37 -3.49
C GLY A 117 11.96 -6.61 -4.12
N ARG A 118 12.30 -7.83 -3.66
CA ARG A 118 11.67 -9.06 -4.15
C ARG A 118 10.30 -9.21 -3.52
N ILE A 119 9.27 -9.28 -4.36
CA ILE A 119 7.88 -9.47 -3.95
C ILE A 119 7.54 -10.95 -3.90
N GLN A 120 6.82 -11.36 -2.88
CA GLN A 120 6.24 -12.69 -2.73
C GLN A 120 4.83 -12.57 -2.18
N ARG A 121 3.84 -13.11 -2.90
CA ARG A 121 2.49 -13.29 -2.37
C ARG A 121 2.53 -14.35 -1.28
N ILE A 122 2.13 -13.99 -0.08
CA ILE A 122 2.20 -14.86 1.12
C ILE A 122 0.88 -15.58 1.36
N ALA A 123 -0.22 -14.88 1.13
CA ALA A 123 -1.57 -15.42 1.29
C ALA A 123 -2.50 -14.86 0.23
N GLN A 124 -3.48 -15.64 -0.15
CA GLN A 124 -4.56 -15.24 -1.06
C GLN A 124 -5.80 -16.07 -0.71
N SER A 125 -6.97 -15.42 -0.69
CA SER A 125 -8.26 -16.09 -0.60
C SER A 125 -9.01 -16.02 -1.93
N PRO A 126 -9.88 -16.99 -2.23
CA PRO A 126 -10.89 -16.83 -3.26
C PRO A 126 -11.91 -15.76 -2.83
N ASP A 127 -12.92 -15.53 -3.65
CA ASP A 127 -14.12 -14.77 -3.28
C ASP A 127 -14.75 -15.37 -2.00
N CYS A 128 -14.91 -14.56 -0.95
CA CYS A 128 -15.37 -14.98 0.36
C CYS A 128 -15.94 -13.79 1.13
N ASP A 129 -16.69 -14.07 2.20
CA ASP A 129 -17.22 -13.08 3.15
C ASP A 129 -16.32 -12.85 4.38
N GLY A 130 -15.13 -13.42 4.38
CA GLY A 130 -14.16 -13.32 5.47
C GLY A 130 -14.56 -14.01 6.79
N SER A 131 -15.74 -14.61 6.89
CA SER A 131 -16.26 -15.20 8.14
C SER A 131 -15.48 -16.42 8.62
N ASP A 132 -14.79 -17.10 7.72
CA ASP A 132 -13.88 -18.22 7.99
C ASP A 132 -12.41 -17.80 8.26
N GLY A 133 -12.13 -16.50 8.29
CA GLY A 133 -10.80 -15.93 8.44
C GLY A 133 -10.08 -15.69 7.12
N GLY A 134 -10.77 -15.84 5.99
CA GLY A 134 -10.27 -15.49 4.66
C GLY A 134 -9.99 -14.00 4.51
N LEU A 135 -9.19 -13.67 3.50
CA LEU A 135 -8.94 -12.29 3.10
C LEU A 135 -10.07 -11.82 2.19
N ASP A 136 -10.88 -10.91 2.70
CA ASP A 136 -12.02 -10.33 2.02
C ASP A 136 -11.76 -8.85 1.75
N GLN A 137 -11.16 -8.55 0.62
CA GLN A 137 -10.62 -7.24 0.23
C GLN A 137 -9.76 -6.58 1.33
N PRO A 138 -8.53 -7.06 1.50
CA PRO A 138 -7.62 -6.55 2.51
C PRO A 138 -7.25 -5.09 2.24
N GLY A 139 -7.36 -4.25 3.27
CA GLY A 139 -7.02 -2.84 3.22
C GLY A 139 -5.69 -2.52 3.91
N GLU A 140 -5.51 -2.93 5.15
CA GLU A 140 -4.32 -2.55 5.94
C GLU A 140 -3.75 -3.75 6.71
N PRO A 141 -2.50 -4.17 6.45
CA PRO A 141 -1.79 -5.15 7.25
C PRO A 141 -1.05 -4.50 8.42
N ILE A 142 -0.93 -5.23 9.53
CA ILE A 142 -0.01 -4.90 10.63
C ILE A 142 0.68 -6.17 11.13
N VAL A 143 1.98 -6.08 11.42
CA VAL A 143 2.73 -7.18 12.04
C VAL A 143 2.70 -7.05 13.55
N TRP A 144 2.24 -8.08 14.24
CA TRP A 144 2.15 -8.13 15.69
C TRP A 144 2.41 -9.55 16.22
N ASN A 145 3.35 -9.69 17.14
CA ASN A 145 3.70 -10.97 17.77
C ASN A 145 3.89 -12.14 16.81
N GLY A 146 4.66 -11.93 15.71
CA GLY A 146 4.93 -12.97 14.71
C GLY A 146 3.72 -13.34 13.84
N GLN A 147 2.71 -12.50 13.79
CA GLN A 147 1.51 -12.66 12.98
C GLN A 147 1.30 -11.43 12.11
N VAL A 148 0.63 -11.58 10.98
CA VAL A 148 0.08 -10.45 10.22
C VAL A 148 -1.42 -10.40 10.47
N ILE A 149 -1.91 -9.28 10.96
CA ILE A 149 -3.33 -9.00 11.11
C ILE A 149 -3.71 -8.03 10.02
N VAL A 150 -4.82 -8.28 9.34
CA VAL A 150 -5.24 -7.54 8.16
C VAL A 150 -6.68 -7.08 8.33
N SER A 151 -6.94 -5.79 8.19
CA SER A 151 -8.32 -5.30 8.11
C SER A 151 -8.87 -5.52 6.70
N CYS A 152 -10.08 -6.04 6.62
CA CYS A 152 -10.80 -6.28 5.38
C CYS A 152 -12.07 -5.43 5.36
N PHE A 153 -12.41 -4.82 4.22
CA PHE A 153 -13.53 -3.89 4.19
C PHE A 153 -14.52 -4.07 3.03
N ASP A 154 -14.28 -5.06 2.19
CA ASP A 154 -15.24 -5.59 1.23
C ASP A 154 -16.02 -4.52 0.44
N ILE A 155 -15.35 -3.83 -0.46
CA ILE A 155 -15.97 -2.92 -1.42
C ILE A 155 -15.86 -3.48 -2.83
N VAL A 156 -17.00 -3.74 -3.47
CA VAL A 156 -17.03 -4.10 -4.90
C VAL A 156 -16.91 -2.83 -5.73
N THR A 157 -15.72 -2.61 -6.32
CA THR A 157 -15.42 -1.40 -7.10
C THR A 157 -15.28 -1.64 -8.60
N GLY A 158 -15.47 -2.87 -9.08
CA GLY A 158 -15.34 -3.20 -10.50
C GLY A 158 -15.36 -4.70 -10.77
N PRO A 159 -15.46 -5.08 -12.06
CA PRO A 159 -15.62 -6.49 -12.46
C PRO A 159 -14.31 -7.30 -12.41
N ASP A 160 -13.17 -6.67 -12.25
CA ASP A 160 -11.83 -7.26 -12.32
C ASP A 160 -11.21 -7.49 -10.94
N LYS A 161 -12.03 -7.58 -9.90
CA LYS A 161 -11.65 -7.97 -8.54
C LYS A 161 -11.94 -9.44 -8.31
N VAL A 162 -11.19 -10.08 -7.41
CA VAL A 162 -11.49 -11.43 -6.94
C VAL A 162 -12.80 -11.44 -6.20
N ASN A 163 -13.01 -10.44 -5.35
CA ASN A 163 -14.23 -10.32 -4.56
C ASN A 163 -15.39 -9.77 -5.39
N THR A 164 -16.53 -10.46 -5.37
CA THR A 164 -17.73 -10.11 -6.16
C THR A 164 -18.94 -9.71 -5.30
N GLY A 165 -18.93 -10.05 -4.00
CA GLY A 165 -19.94 -9.66 -3.02
C GLY A 165 -19.64 -8.32 -2.36
N HIS A 166 -20.58 -7.83 -1.57
CA HIS A 166 -20.41 -6.76 -0.59
C HIS A 166 -21.04 -7.25 0.69
N ASP A 167 -20.27 -8.00 1.44
CA ASP A 167 -20.74 -8.81 2.55
C ASP A 167 -20.56 -8.10 3.90
N LYS A 168 -21.22 -8.60 4.91
CA LYS A 168 -21.13 -8.10 6.29
C LYS A 168 -21.18 -9.28 7.26
N PRO A 169 -20.49 -9.16 8.41
CA PRO A 169 -19.73 -8.01 8.93
C PRO A 169 -18.37 -7.87 8.25
N PHE A 170 -17.78 -6.68 8.25
CA PHE A 170 -16.37 -6.48 7.88
C PHE A 170 -15.47 -7.20 8.88
N THR A 171 -14.37 -7.79 8.40
CA THR A 171 -13.60 -8.76 9.15
C THR A 171 -12.15 -8.34 9.41
N LEU A 172 -11.51 -9.05 10.33
CA LEU A 172 -10.06 -9.05 10.51
C LEU A 172 -9.54 -10.44 10.19
N ALA A 173 -8.70 -10.56 9.17
CA ALA A 173 -7.98 -11.78 8.89
C ALA A 173 -6.66 -11.85 9.70
N LYS A 174 -6.23 -13.05 10.04
CA LYS A 174 -4.98 -13.29 10.77
C LYS A 174 -4.16 -14.35 10.06
N LEU A 175 -2.96 -13.96 9.61
CA LEU A 175 -2.00 -14.86 9.00
C LEU A 175 -0.94 -15.28 10.00
N GLN A 176 -0.68 -16.59 10.07
CA GLN A 176 0.41 -17.12 10.87
C GLN A 176 1.69 -17.06 10.05
N LEU A 177 2.73 -16.40 10.56
CA LEU A 177 4.04 -16.39 9.95
C LEU A 177 4.81 -17.63 10.43
N ASN A 178 5.13 -18.55 9.50
CA ASN A 178 5.93 -19.74 9.78
C ASN A 178 7.43 -19.41 9.69
#